data_59827f5849452b61683fb29575c4df86
#
_entry.id   59827f5849452b61683fb29575c4df86
#
_cell.length_a   1.000
_cell.length_b   1.000
_cell.length_c   1.000
_cell.angle_alpha   90.00
_cell.angle_beta   90.00
_cell.angle_gamma   90.00
#
_symmetry.space_group_name_H-M   'P 1'
#
loop_
_entity.id
_entity.type
_entity.pdbx_description
1 polymer ?
#
loop_
_entity_poly.entity_id
_entity_poly.type
_entity_poly.pdbx_seq_one_letter_code
_entity_poly.pdbx_strand_id
1 'polypeptide(L)'
;MFVAERRKIIKELLKKNKSVKVSGLVQLLHVSEETIRRDLLHLEKEGIVEKNYGGAILIEEEPDSKHVILPVGERKLQYSREKDLIGYAAAKLVKEGQIIILDAGSTTWYIAKNLPENNRLTVISNGMNVVEECSKDETASIYLLGGKLRRNTMSLVGPQAENELQKYRADFVFLGTSGISIRQGFTSFDLYEAEMKRAMVSAGEKIVVVADHSKLEKAGLTSFCHFDETDIFITSDLADKNILNEIEKKGIRVIVVPMDQLKA
;
A
#
# COMPACT_ATOMS: atom_id res chain seq x y z
N MET A 1 15.18 27.90 21.11
CA MET A 1 14.89 26.55 20.57
C MET A 1 13.82 26.65 19.48
N PHE A 2 14.07 26.08 18.32
CA PHE A 2 13.11 26.07 17.22
C PHE A 2 11.91 25.14 17.51
N VAL A 3 10.75 25.45 16.93
CA VAL A 3 9.51 24.69 17.15
C VAL A 3 9.66 23.20 16.79
N ALA A 4 10.28 22.90 15.63
CA ALA A 4 10.48 21.53 15.18
C ALA A 4 11.39 20.72 16.12
N GLU A 5 12.45 21.31 16.62
CA GLU A 5 13.38 20.71 17.56
C GLU A 5 12.70 20.41 18.91
N ARG A 6 11.93 21.38 19.42
CA ARG A 6 11.18 21.23 20.66
C ARG A 6 10.16 20.10 20.59
N ARG A 7 9.39 20.04 19.51
CA ARG A 7 8.42 18.94 19.29
C ARG A 7 9.09 17.58 19.15
N LYS A 8 10.29 17.52 18.56
CA LYS A 8 11.08 16.29 18.48
C LYS A 8 11.45 15.79 19.88
N ILE A 9 11.93 16.67 20.76
CA ILE A 9 12.26 16.33 22.16
C ILE A 9 11.01 15.87 22.93
N ILE A 10 9.87 16.54 22.75
CA ILE A 10 8.60 16.13 23.37
C ILE A 10 8.20 14.73 22.92
N LYS A 11 8.30 14.41 21.61
CA LYS A 11 8.01 13.08 21.06
C LYS A 11 8.95 12.00 21.64
N GLU A 12 10.24 12.29 21.82
CA GLU A 12 11.21 11.36 22.43
C GLU A 12 10.88 11.09 23.90
N LEU A 13 10.52 12.12 24.67
CA LEU A 13 10.09 11.97 26.07
C LEU A 13 8.79 11.16 26.19
N LEU A 14 7.82 11.39 25.32
CA LEU A 14 6.59 10.62 25.25
C LEU A 14 6.86 9.14 24.94
N LYS A 15 7.73 8.84 23.98
CA LYS A 15 8.13 7.46 23.67
C LYS A 15 8.76 6.76 24.87
N LYS A 16 9.61 7.49 25.63
CA LYS A 16 10.32 6.93 26.79
C LYS A 16 9.41 6.78 28.02
N ASN A 17 8.57 7.78 28.31
CA ASN A 17 7.86 7.88 29.59
C ASN A 17 6.35 7.61 29.46
N LYS A 18 5.85 7.39 28.24
CA LYS A 18 4.42 7.17 27.89
C LYS A 18 3.51 8.37 28.17
N SER A 19 3.91 9.27 29.02
CA SER A 19 3.18 10.52 29.34
C SER A 19 4.13 11.65 29.68
N VAL A 20 3.64 12.89 29.52
CA VAL A 20 4.37 14.10 29.89
C VAL A 20 3.45 15.06 30.61
N LYS A 21 3.99 15.78 31.61
CA LYS A 21 3.29 16.88 32.28
C LYS A 21 3.73 18.22 31.69
N VAL A 22 2.79 19.14 31.51
CA VAL A 22 3.07 20.50 31.01
C VAL A 22 4.13 21.19 31.87
N SER A 23 3.98 21.14 33.20
CA SER A 23 4.95 21.75 34.13
C SER A 23 6.36 21.18 33.98
N GLY A 24 6.51 19.88 33.79
CA GLY A 24 7.81 19.23 33.57
C GLY A 24 8.46 19.67 32.25
N LEU A 25 7.66 19.78 31.18
CA LEU A 25 8.15 20.26 29.89
C LEU A 25 8.53 21.73 29.90
N VAL A 26 7.80 22.58 30.63
CA VAL A 26 8.13 24.00 30.86
C VAL A 26 9.50 24.13 31.51
N GLN A 27 9.74 23.39 32.59
CA GLN A 27 11.03 23.38 33.28
C GLN A 27 12.17 22.87 32.42
N LEU A 28 11.95 21.77 31.70
CA LEU A 28 12.99 21.13 30.89
C LEU A 28 13.35 21.96 29.64
N LEU A 29 12.36 22.56 28.99
CA LEU A 29 12.54 23.20 27.68
C LEU A 29 12.66 24.74 27.80
N HIS A 30 12.50 25.28 29.00
CA HIS A 30 12.60 26.72 29.32
C HIS A 30 11.71 27.59 28.43
N VAL A 31 10.46 27.17 28.21
CA VAL A 31 9.45 27.92 27.44
C VAL A 31 8.18 28.10 28.25
N SER A 32 7.30 28.99 27.82
CA SER A 32 6.03 29.27 28.52
C SER A 32 5.07 28.05 28.43
N GLU A 33 4.19 27.96 29.43
CA GLU A 33 3.14 26.93 29.47
C GLU A 33 2.25 26.97 28.21
N GLU A 34 1.91 28.17 27.74
CA GLU A 34 1.13 28.36 26.53
C GLU A 34 1.82 27.78 25.29
N THR A 35 3.14 27.90 25.20
CA THR A 35 3.94 27.34 24.12
C THR A 35 3.88 25.79 24.14
N ILE A 36 4.02 25.18 25.32
CA ILE A 36 3.90 23.73 25.48
C ILE A 36 2.49 23.25 25.14
N ARG A 37 1.44 23.96 25.58
CA ARG A 37 0.06 23.62 25.27
C ARG A 37 -0.22 23.65 23.76
N ARG A 38 0.35 24.61 23.02
CA ARG A 38 0.27 24.66 21.55
C ARG A 38 0.99 23.50 20.88
N ASP A 39 2.17 23.14 21.37
CA ASP A 39 2.91 22.00 20.83
C ASP A 39 2.16 20.68 21.07
N LEU A 40 1.61 20.48 22.27
CA LEU A 40 0.79 19.30 22.59
C LEU A 40 -0.50 19.27 21.77
N LEU A 41 -1.14 20.43 21.52
CA LEU A 41 -2.32 20.51 20.66
C LEU A 41 -2.01 20.12 19.21
N HIS A 42 -0.80 20.47 18.74
CA HIS A 42 -0.36 20.05 17.41
C HIS A 42 -0.14 18.54 17.35
N LEU A 43 0.51 17.95 18.36
CA LEU A 43 0.74 16.51 18.46
C LEU A 43 -0.58 15.72 18.62
N GLU A 44 -1.58 16.30 19.27
CA GLU A 44 -2.93 15.75 19.37
C GLU A 44 -3.64 15.73 18.00
N LYS A 45 -3.52 16.81 17.21
CA LYS A 45 -4.02 16.86 15.82
C LYS A 45 -3.32 15.87 14.89
N GLU A 46 -2.06 15.54 15.17
CA GLU A 46 -1.30 14.49 14.49
C GLU A 46 -1.69 13.07 14.97
N GLY A 47 -2.57 12.93 15.97
CA GLY A 47 -2.96 11.63 16.53
C GLY A 47 -1.89 10.96 17.39
N ILE A 48 -0.87 11.71 17.84
CA ILE A 48 0.28 11.15 18.59
C ILE A 48 -0.01 11.09 20.09
N VAL A 49 -0.80 12.04 20.59
CA VAL A 49 -1.11 12.13 22.03
C VAL A 49 -2.59 12.40 22.26
N GLU A 50 -3.08 11.94 23.39
CA GLU A 50 -4.33 12.36 23.99
C GLU A 50 -4.04 13.33 25.14
N LYS A 51 -4.63 14.55 25.09
CA LYS A 51 -4.45 15.53 26.15
C LYS A 51 -5.35 15.25 27.34
N ASN A 52 -4.79 15.42 28.52
CA ASN A 52 -5.53 15.39 29.78
C ASN A 52 -5.26 16.67 30.61
N TYR A 53 -5.90 16.75 31.78
CA TYR A 53 -5.72 17.88 32.70
C TYR A 53 -4.26 17.94 33.18
N GLY A 54 -3.46 18.86 32.57
CA GLY A 54 -2.08 19.14 32.99
C GLY A 54 -0.98 18.43 32.20
N GLY A 55 -1.31 17.66 31.15
CA GLY A 55 -0.30 16.97 30.33
C GLY A 55 -0.83 16.35 29.07
N ALA A 56 -0.08 15.36 28.58
CA ALA A 56 -0.48 14.51 27.48
C ALA A 56 0.03 13.07 27.69
N ILE A 57 -0.75 12.12 27.24
CA ILE A 57 -0.42 10.71 27.23
C ILE A 57 -0.16 10.32 25.78
N LEU A 58 0.91 9.56 25.55
CA LEU A 58 1.14 8.96 24.24
C LEU A 58 -0.06 8.06 23.92
N ILE A 59 -0.68 8.28 22.79
CA ILE A 59 -1.61 7.29 22.26
C ILE A 59 -0.74 6.08 21.94
N GLU A 60 -0.70 5.11 22.86
CA GLU A 60 -0.11 3.82 22.55
C GLU A 60 -1.00 3.20 21.49
N GLU A 61 -0.48 3.12 20.30
CA GLU A 61 -0.97 2.13 19.38
C GLU A 61 -0.84 0.80 20.15
N GLU A 62 -1.94 0.06 20.28
CA GLU A 62 -1.89 -1.28 20.87
C GLU A 62 -0.72 -2.07 20.26
N PRO A 63 -0.05 -3.01 20.98
CA PRO A 63 1.15 -3.71 20.49
C PRO A 63 0.96 -4.45 19.15
N ASP A 64 -0.24 -4.51 18.62
CA ASP A 64 -0.57 -5.01 17.28
C ASP A 64 -0.38 -3.98 16.14
N SER A 65 -0.03 -2.72 16.45
CA SER A 65 0.15 -1.66 15.45
C SER A 65 1.54 -1.66 14.79
N LYS A 66 2.24 -2.78 14.73
CA LYS A 66 3.42 -2.91 13.84
C LYS A 66 3.11 -2.65 12.36
N HIS A 67 1.84 -2.42 12.02
CA HIS A 67 1.37 -2.33 10.63
C HIS A 67 0.33 -1.22 10.42
N VAL A 68 0.66 0.02 10.80
CA VAL A 68 -0.13 1.18 10.35
C VAL A 68 -0.05 1.23 8.82
N ILE A 69 -1.15 0.89 8.17
CA ILE A 69 -1.26 1.03 6.72
C ILE A 69 -1.41 2.52 6.42
N LEU A 70 -0.35 3.14 5.94
CA LEU A 70 -0.37 4.53 5.49
C LEU A 70 -1.45 4.72 4.42
N PRO A 71 -2.10 5.90 4.38
CA PRO A 71 -3.03 6.25 3.32
C PRO A 71 -2.43 5.98 1.93
N VAL A 72 -3.26 5.50 1.00
CA VAL A 72 -2.79 5.13 -0.35
C VAL A 72 -2.15 6.31 -1.07
N GLY A 73 -2.61 7.55 -0.81
CA GLY A 73 -2.00 8.77 -1.34
C GLY A 73 -0.55 8.96 -0.90
N GLU A 74 -0.25 8.74 0.38
CA GLU A 74 1.12 8.81 0.91
C GLU A 74 1.99 7.66 0.39
N ARG A 75 1.44 6.45 0.32
CA ARG A 75 2.14 5.30 -0.26
C ARG A 75 2.48 5.49 -1.74
N LYS A 76 1.67 6.24 -2.50
CA LYS A 76 1.97 6.59 -3.90
C LYS A 76 3.25 7.41 -4.03
N LEU A 77 3.53 8.29 -3.08
CA LEU A 77 4.72 9.14 -3.09
C LEU A 77 6.00 8.39 -2.70
N GLN A 78 5.87 7.35 -1.86
CA GLN A 78 7.00 6.51 -1.47
C GLN A 78 7.45 5.64 -2.65
N TYR A 79 8.74 5.68 -2.98
CA TYR A 79 9.33 4.93 -4.10
C TYR A 79 8.58 5.15 -5.42
N SER A 80 8.09 6.38 -5.66
CA SER A 80 7.22 6.71 -6.79
C SER A 80 7.84 6.38 -8.15
N ARG A 81 9.14 6.68 -8.34
CA ARG A 81 9.87 6.34 -9.57
C ARG A 81 9.94 4.83 -9.80
N GLU A 82 10.27 4.07 -8.76
CA GLU A 82 10.33 2.61 -8.82
C GLU A 82 8.98 2.00 -9.20
N LYS A 83 7.91 2.43 -8.51
CA LYS A 83 6.55 1.97 -8.80
C LYS A 83 6.08 2.36 -10.20
N ASP A 84 6.50 3.51 -10.70
CA ASP A 84 6.16 3.96 -12.04
C ASP A 84 6.83 3.09 -13.12
N LEU A 85 8.09 2.69 -12.92
CA LEU A 85 8.78 1.75 -13.81
C LEU A 85 8.18 0.35 -13.73
N ILE A 86 7.86 -0.14 -12.54
CA ILE A 86 7.17 -1.42 -12.32
C ILE A 86 5.80 -1.40 -13.00
N GLY A 87 5.03 -0.32 -12.80
CA GLY A 87 3.71 -0.14 -13.42
C GLY A 87 3.78 -0.13 -14.95
N TYR A 88 4.78 0.54 -15.51
CA TYR A 88 5.02 0.56 -16.95
C TYR A 88 5.37 -0.84 -17.50
N ALA A 89 6.23 -1.59 -16.81
CA ALA A 89 6.56 -2.96 -17.20
C ALA A 89 5.34 -3.91 -17.14
N ALA A 90 4.49 -3.75 -16.12
CA ALA A 90 3.25 -4.50 -15.98
C ALA A 90 2.23 -4.14 -17.09
N ALA A 91 2.06 -2.84 -17.38
CA ALA A 91 1.15 -2.37 -18.41
C ALA A 91 1.52 -2.90 -19.82
N LYS A 92 2.80 -3.11 -20.11
CA LYS A 92 3.26 -3.74 -21.37
C LYS A 92 2.80 -5.18 -21.57
N LEU A 93 2.35 -5.88 -20.54
CA LEU A 93 1.79 -7.23 -20.68
C LEU A 93 0.38 -7.22 -21.26
N VAL A 94 -0.31 -6.08 -21.16
CA VAL A 94 -1.72 -5.94 -21.54
C VAL A 94 -1.84 -5.63 -23.02
N LYS A 95 -2.79 -6.30 -23.68
CA LYS A 95 -3.11 -6.13 -25.11
C LYS A 95 -4.49 -5.53 -25.29
N GLU A 96 -4.75 -4.99 -26.48
CA GLU A 96 -6.05 -4.44 -26.85
C GLU A 96 -7.19 -5.44 -26.61
N GLY A 97 -8.32 -4.94 -26.08
CA GLY A 97 -9.56 -5.70 -25.86
C GLY A 97 -9.54 -6.65 -24.68
N GLN A 98 -8.41 -6.76 -23.94
CA GLN A 98 -8.34 -7.67 -22.81
C GLN A 98 -9.15 -7.20 -21.59
N ILE A 99 -9.53 -8.18 -20.78
CA ILE A 99 -10.18 -7.97 -19.48
C ILE A 99 -9.10 -8.07 -18.40
N ILE A 100 -8.96 -7.02 -17.60
CA ILE A 100 -7.96 -6.99 -16.52
C ILE A 100 -8.61 -6.67 -15.17
N ILE A 101 -8.09 -7.27 -14.12
CA ILE A 101 -8.41 -6.91 -12.74
C ILE A 101 -7.20 -6.16 -12.17
N LEU A 102 -7.46 -4.97 -11.61
CA LEU A 102 -6.45 -4.17 -10.90
C LEU A 102 -6.85 -4.04 -9.43
N ASP A 103 -6.00 -4.53 -8.54
CA ASP A 103 -6.17 -4.35 -7.09
C ASP A 103 -6.04 -2.89 -6.67
N ALA A 104 -6.70 -2.52 -5.59
CA ALA A 104 -6.56 -1.21 -4.97
C ALA A 104 -5.19 -1.05 -4.29
N GLY A 105 -4.28 -0.33 -4.90
CA GLY A 105 -2.94 -0.17 -4.35
C GLY A 105 -2.21 1.05 -4.90
N SER A 106 -1.09 1.38 -4.29
CA SER A 106 -0.24 2.46 -4.80
C SER A 106 0.58 2.02 -6.03
N THR A 107 1.03 0.77 -6.09
CA THR A 107 1.79 0.23 -7.24
C THR A 107 0.86 -0.10 -8.40
N THR A 108 -0.30 -0.68 -8.15
CA THR A 108 -1.33 -0.98 -9.16
C THR A 108 -1.93 0.29 -9.76
N TRP A 109 -2.01 1.39 -9.00
CA TRP A 109 -2.34 2.69 -9.57
C TRP A 109 -1.33 3.13 -10.65
N TYR A 110 -0.04 2.85 -10.47
CA TYR A 110 0.96 3.12 -11.51
C TYR A 110 0.79 2.22 -12.73
N ILE A 111 0.22 1.02 -12.60
CA ILE A 111 -0.18 0.24 -13.78
C ILE A 111 -1.27 0.99 -14.52
N ALA A 112 -2.37 1.37 -13.83
CA ALA A 112 -3.47 2.12 -14.42
C ALA A 112 -2.98 3.37 -15.17
N LYS A 113 -2.07 4.15 -14.55
CA LYS A 113 -1.45 5.34 -15.15
C LYS A 113 -0.66 5.07 -16.44
N ASN A 114 -0.10 3.88 -16.58
CA ASN A 114 0.75 3.50 -17.70
C ASN A 114 0.05 2.57 -18.71
N LEU A 115 -1.24 2.27 -18.53
CA LEU A 115 -1.99 1.53 -19.52
C LEU A 115 -1.99 2.30 -20.85
N PRO A 116 -1.88 1.61 -21.98
CA PRO A 116 -1.95 2.27 -23.29
C PRO A 116 -3.37 2.81 -23.51
N GLU A 117 -3.44 4.04 -23.99
CA GLU A 117 -4.71 4.68 -24.35
C GLU A 117 -5.33 4.04 -25.60
N ASN A 118 -6.65 4.15 -25.74
CA ASN A 118 -7.45 3.63 -26.88
C ASN A 118 -7.37 2.11 -27.07
N ASN A 119 -7.04 1.35 -26.04
CA ASN A 119 -6.90 -0.11 -26.12
C ASN A 119 -8.21 -0.88 -25.85
N ARG A 120 -9.34 -0.19 -25.68
CA ARG A 120 -10.67 -0.79 -25.45
C ARG A 120 -10.66 -1.87 -24.36
N LEU A 121 -9.90 -1.61 -23.28
CA LEU A 121 -9.79 -2.55 -22.18
C LEU A 121 -11.08 -2.64 -21.38
N THR A 122 -11.33 -3.82 -20.80
CA THR A 122 -12.30 -3.95 -19.69
C THR A 122 -11.50 -3.99 -18.40
N VAL A 123 -11.67 -2.99 -17.54
CA VAL A 123 -10.96 -2.87 -16.26
C VAL A 123 -11.94 -3.11 -15.12
N ILE A 124 -11.64 -4.07 -14.28
CA ILE A 124 -12.39 -4.38 -13.06
C ILE A 124 -11.49 -4.02 -11.88
N SER A 125 -11.97 -3.24 -10.94
CA SER A 125 -11.19 -2.86 -9.76
C SER A 125 -12.07 -2.67 -8.53
N ASN A 126 -11.51 -2.92 -7.36
CA ASN A 126 -12.06 -2.52 -6.07
C ASN A 126 -11.47 -1.21 -5.55
N GLY A 127 -10.56 -0.57 -6.29
CA GLY A 127 -9.85 0.64 -5.92
C GLY A 127 -10.42 1.89 -6.57
N MET A 128 -10.96 2.82 -5.77
CA MET A 128 -11.49 4.09 -6.28
C MET A 128 -10.39 4.90 -6.99
N ASN A 129 -9.19 4.93 -6.43
CA ASN A 129 -8.03 5.62 -7.01
C ASN A 129 -7.58 5.03 -8.37
N VAL A 130 -7.73 3.72 -8.54
CA VAL A 130 -7.41 3.00 -9.79
C VAL A 130 -8.47 3.30 -10.84
N VAL A 131 -9.75 3.22 -10.46
CA VAL A 131 -10.87 3.52 -11.36
C VAL A 131 -10.83 4.96 -11.83
N GLU A 132 -10.56 5.93 -10.94
CA GLU A 132 -10.37 7.34 -11.31
C GLU A 132 -9.27 7.51 -12.37
N GLU A 133 -8.14 6.79 -12.23
CA GLU A 133 -7.05 6.88 -13.21
C GLU A 133 -7.45 6.26 -14.54
N CYS A 134 -8.05 5.07 -14.53
CA CYS A 134 -8.49 4.38 -15.75
C CYS A 134 -9.61 5.14 -16.49
N SER A 135 -10.45 5.91 -15.78
CA SER A 135 -11.56 6.66 -16.39
C SER A 135 -11.13 7.81 -17.30
N LYS A 136 -9.84 8.10 -17.37
CA LYS A 136 -9.28 9.09 -18.32
C LYS A 136 -9.29 8.57 -19.77
N ASP A 137 -9.26 7.24 -19.95
CA ASP A 137 -9.43 6.62 -21.27
C ASP A 137 -10.93 6.38 -21.54
N GLU A 138 -11.51 7.19 -22.41
CA GLU A 138 -12.93 7.10 -22.81
C GLU A 138 -13.28 5.79 -23.55
N THR A 139 -12.30 5.05 -24.03
CA THR A 139 -12.51 3.77 -24.73
C THR A 139 -12.58 2.58 -23.78
N ALA A 140 -12.15 2.74 -22.53
CA ALA A 140 -12.15 1.67 -21.55
C ALA A 140 -13.54 1.45 -20.92
N SER A 141 -13.92 0.17 -20.77
CA SER A 141 -15.09 -0.22 -19.98
C SER A 141 -14.65 -0.49 -18.55
N ILE A 142 -15.19 0.27 -17.57
CA ILE A 142 -14.72 0.24 -16.20
C ILE A 142 -15.81 -0.28 -15.26
N TYR A 143 -15.44 -1.27 -14.47
CA TYR A 143 -16.29 -1.88 -13.43
C TYR A 143 -15.67 -1.62 -12.07
N LEU A 144 -16.32 -0.80 -11.25
CA LEU A 144 -15.97 -0.63 -9.84
C LEU A 144 -16.78 -1.61 -9.01
N LEU A 145 -16.09 -2.54 -8.32
CA LEU A 145 -16.74 -3.51 -7.44
C LEU A 145 -17.37 -2.80 -6.24
N GLY A 146 -18.56 -3.23 -5.85
CA GLY A 146 -19.24 -2.69 -4.67
C GLY A 146 -18.64 -3.17 -3.36
N GLY A 147 -19.16 -2.70 -2.21
CA GLY A 147 -18.75 -3.17 -0.90
C GLY A 147 -18.51 -2.10 0.16
N LYS A 148 -17.85 -2.46 1.27
CA LYS A 148 -17.50 -1.55 2.36
C LYS A 148 -16.25 -0.74 1.98
N LEU A 149 -16.35 0.58 2.00
CA LEU A 149 -15.22 1.47 1.74
C LEU A 149 -14.23 1.49 2.92
N ARG A 150 -12.97 1.18 2.63
CA ARG A 150 -11.82 1.41 3.51
C ARG A 150 -11.15 2.73 3.11
N ARG A 151 -11.29 3.73 3.97
CA ARG A 151 -10.84 5.11 3.66
C ARG A 151 -9.34 5.23 3.46
N ASN A 152 -8.51 4.52 4.25
CA ASN A 152 -7.05 4.62 4.16
C ASN A 152 -6.50 4.08 2.83
N THR A 153 -7.12 3.05 2.29
CA THR A 153 -6.70 2.41 1.04
C THR A 153 -7.54 2.82 -0.16
N MET A 154 -8.64 3.56 0.07
CA MET A 154 -9.63 3.92 -0.95
C MET A 154 -10.12 2.68 -1.71
N SER A 155 -10.28 1.56 -0.99
CA SER A 155 -10.69 0.27 -1.54
C SER A 155 -12.04 -0.19 -1.02
N LEU A 156 -12.77 -0.90 -1.86
CA LEU A 156 -14.03 -1.56 -1.52
C LEU A 156 -13.74 -3.03 -1.21
N VAL A 157 -14.22 -3.53 -0.08
CA VAL A 157 -13.94 -4.88 0.41
C VAL A 157 -15.19 -5.52 1.02
N GLY A 158 -15.11 -6.80 1.28
CA GLY A 158 -16.12 -7.61 1.96
C GLY A 158 -16.92 -8.49 1.02
N PRO A 159 -17.80 -9.34 1.56
CA PRO A 159 -18.47 -10.43 0.83
C PRO A 159 -19.21 -9.97 -0.43
N GLN A 160 -19.73 -8.74 -0.46
CA GLN A 160 -20.40 -8.18 -1.64
C GLN A 160 -19.43 -8.05 -2.81
N ALA A 161 -18.23 -7.46 -2.59
CA ALA A 161 -17.21 -7.31 -3.62
C ALA A 161 -16.62 -8.66 -4.04
N GLU A 162 -16.36 -9.55 -3.08
CA GLU A 162 -15.85 -10.89 -3.32
C GLU A 162 -16.79 -11.75 -4.16
N ASN A 163 -18.09 -11.76 -3.81
CA ASN A 163 -19.11 -12.49 -4.57
C ASN A 163 -19.32 -11.91 -5.99
N GLU A 164 -19.16 -10.61 -6.14
CA GLU A 164 -19.29 -9.97 -7.45
C GLU A 164 -18.18 -10.43 -8.41
N LEU A 165 -16.94 -10.61 -7.91
CA LEU A 165 -15.83 -11.12 -8.71
C LEU A 165 -16.06 -12.52 -9.29
N GLN A 166 -16.87 -13.35 -8.67
CA GLN A 166 -17.18 -14.70 -9.19
C GLN A 166 -17.89 -14.68 -10.56
N LYS A 167 -18.46 -13.54 -10.93
CA LYS A 167 -19.15 -13.34 -12.24
C LYS A 167 -18.18 -13.06 -13.38
N TYR A 168 -16.92 -12.74 -13.07
CA TYR A 168 -15.92 -12.30 -14.03
C TYR A 168 -14.85 -13.35 -14.25
N ARG A 169 -14.24 -13.29 -15.44
CA ARG A 169 -12.98 -13.94 -15.77
C ARG A 169 -12.10 -12.92 -16.47
N ALA A 170 -10.87 -12.75 -15.97
CA ALA A 170 -9.93 -11.78 -16.50
C ALA A 170 -8.71 -12.48 -17.10
N ASP A 171 -8.20 -11.93 -18.19
CA ASP A 171 -6.95 -12.37 -18.82
C ASP A 171 -5.74 -12.16 -17.86
N PHE A 172 -5.75 -11.02 -17.16
CA PHE A 172 -4.73 -10.67 -16.19
C PHE A 172 -5.34 -10.14 -14.90
N VAL A 173 -4.73 -10.55 -13.78
CA VAL A 173 -4.97 -9.96 -12.46
C VAL A 173 -3.67 -9.37 -11.95
N PHE A 174 -3.68 -8.09 -11.65
CA PHE A 174 -2.53 -7.38 -11.10
C PHE A 174 -2.77 -7.07 -9.62
N LEU A 175 -1.92 -7.59 -8.76
CA LEU A 175 -2.03 -7.49 -7.32
C LEU A 175 -0.82 -6.76 -6.72
N GLY A 176 -1.09 -5.79 -5.85
CA GLY A 176 -0.08 -5.29 -4.93
C GLY A 176 0.07 -6.21 -3.73
N THR A 177 1.17 -6.07 -3.00
CA THR A 177 1.38 -6.80 -1.74
C THR A 177 1.87 -5.87 -0.63
N SER A 178 1.58 -6.24 0.61
CA SER A 178 2.11 -5.55 1.78
C SER A 178 3.46 -6.11 2.23
N GLY A 179 3.72 -7.38 1.94
CA GLY A 179 4.96 -8.05 2.25
C GLY A 179 5.12 -9.35 1.45
N ILE A 180 6.37 -9.76 1.27
CA ILE A 180 6.77 -10.97 0.55
C ILE A 180 7.67 -11.78 1.46
N SER A 181 7.28 -13.01 1.73
CA SER A 181 8.02 -13.96 2.55
C SER A 181 8.22 -15.28 1.80
N ILE A 182 9.44 -15.78 1.77
CA ILE A 182 9.75 -17.08 1.12
C ILE A 182 8.90 -18.22 1.69
N ARG A 183 8.51 -18.12 2.96
CA ARG A 183 7.69 -19.12 3.63
C ARG A 183 6.20 -18.97 3.36
N GLN A 184 5.69 -17.73 3.29
CA GLN A 184 4.25 -17.44 3.26
C GLN A 184 3.75 -16.99 1.88
N GLY A 185 4.65 -16.69 0.94
CA GLY A 185 4.29 -16.10 -0.33
C GLY A 185 3.97 -14.60 -0.19
N PHE A 186 2.95 -14.14 -0.88
CA PHE A 186 2.50 -12.75 -0.90
C PHE A 186 1.45 -12.51 0.19
N THR A 187 1.67 -11.48 1.00
CA THR A 187 0.92 -11.26 2.24
C THR A 187 0.26 -9.88 2.32
N SER A 188 -0.81 -9.79 3.09
CA SER A 188 -1.47 -8.53 3.47
C SER A 188 -1.47 -8.35 4.98
N PHE A 189 -1.45 -7.09 5.45
CA PHE A 189 -1.63 -6.75 6.86
C PHE A 189 -3.10 -6.72 7.29
N ASP A 190 -4.03 -6.84 6.35
CA ASP A 190 -5.46 -6.75 6.59
C ASP A 190 -6.19 -7.97 6.01
N LEU A 191 -7.06 -8.57 6.82
CA LEU A 191 -7.79 -9.77 6.44
C LEU A 191 -8.77 -9.51 5.29
N TYR A 192 -9.51 -8.41 5.33
CA TYR A 192 -10.47 -8.08 4.25
C TYR A 192 -9.77 -7.82 2.91
N GLU A 193 -8.59 -7.18 2.94
CA GLU A 193 -7.77 -7.05 1.72
C GLU A 193 -7.28 -8.41 1.22
N ALA A 194 -6.87 -9.30 2.12
CA ALA A 194 -6.41 -10.63 1.73
C ALA A 194 -7.53 -11.46 1.09
N GLU A 195 -8.73 -11.46 1.68
CA GLU A 195 -9.89 -12.17 1.12
C GLU A 195 -10.25 -11.62 -0.27
N MET A 196 -10.28 -10.29 -0.40
CA MET A 196 -10.52 -9.64 -1.69
C MET A 196 -9.50 -10.05 -2.75
N LYS A 197 -8.19 -10.10 -2.39
CA LYS A 197 -7.12 -10.53 -3.29
C LYS A 197 -7.23 -12.02 -3.65
N ARG A 198 -7.62 -12.89 -2.72
CA ARG A 198 -7.89 -14.31 -3.02
C ARG A 198 -9.03 -14.46 -4.03
N ALA A 199 -10.10 -13.67 -3.86
CA ALA A 199 -11.19 -13.66 -4.83
C ALA A 199 -10.72 -13.18 -6.21
N MET A 200 -9.81 -12.17 -6.26
CA MET A 200 -9.20 -11.73 -7.52
C MET A 200 -8.33 -12.81 -8.17
N VAL A 201 -7.48 -13.51 -7.38
CA VAL A 201 -6.68 -14.65 -7.88
C VAL A 201 -7.58 -15.69 -8.52
N SER A 202 -8.69 -16.06 -7.87
CA SER A 202 -9.63 -17.06 -8.40
C SER A 202 -10.36 -16.61 -9.67
N ALA A 203 -10.41 -15.31 -9.96
CA ALA A 203 -11.09 -14.74 -11.14
C ALA A 203 -10.14 -14.54 -12.34
N GLY A 204 -8.84 -14.75 -12.18
CA GLY A 204 -7.85 -14.50 -13.23
C GLY A 204 -7.34 -15.75 -13.93
N GLU A 205 -6.93 -15.58 -15.20
CA GLU A 205 -6.19 -16.58 -15.93
C GLU A 205 -4.69 -16.49 -15.67
N LYS A 206 -4.16 -15.26 -15.62
CA LYS A 206 -2.77 -14.97 -15.28
C LYS A 206 -2.66 -14.03 -14.10
N ILE A 207 -1.90 -14.46 -13.10
CA ILE A 207 -1.70 -13.72 -11.86
C ILE A 207 -0.36 -13.03 -11.88
N VAL A 208 -0.37 -11.71 -11.76
CA VAL A 208 0.81 -10.84 -11.73
C VAL A 208 0.87 -10.10 -10.41
N VAL A 209 1.90 -10.34 -9.62
CA VAL A 209 2.15 -9.56 -8.41
C VAL A 209 3.20 -8.48 -8.68
N VAL A 210 2.94 -7.26 -8.20
CA VAL A 210 3.83 -6.12 -8.38
C VAL A 210 4.20 -5.52 -7.03
N ALA A 211 5.49 -5.29 -6.81
CA ALA A 211 5.97 -4.71 -5.56
C ALA A 211 7.29 -3.95 -5.73
N ASP A 212 7.43 -2.84 -5.02
CA ASP A 212 8.72 -2.21 -4.81
C ASP A 212 9.60 -3.05 -3.87
N HIS A 213 10.93 -2.87 -3.93
CA HIS A 213 11.91 -3.64 -3.17
C HIS A 213 11.64 -3.67 -1.66
N SER A 214 11.00 -2.62 -1.12
CA SER A 214 10.77 -2.51 0.33
C SER A 214 9.80 -3.55 0.89
N LYS A 215 9.14 -4.34 0.03
CA LYS A 215 8.18 -5.39 0.41
C LYS A 215 8.82 -6.75 0.62
N LEU A 216 10.04 -6.94 0.16
CA LEU A 216 10.78 -8.17 0.36
C LEU A 216 11.13 -8.37 1.84
N GLU A 217 11.19 -9.64 2.27
CA GLU A 217 11.48 -10.07 3.65
C GLU A 217 10.53 -9.50 4.72
N LYS A 218 9.37 -9.03 4.30
CA LYS A 218 8.29 -8.61 5.20
C LYS A 218 7.16 -9.61 5.13
N ALA A 219 6.64 -9.99 6.29
CA ALA A 219 5.44 -10.81 6.38
C ALA A 219 4.28 -9.96 6.88
N GLY A 220 3.15 -10.02 6.20
CA GLY A 220 1.89 -9.45 6.67
C GLY A 220 1.19 -10.39 7.65
N LEU A 221 -0.03 -10.01 8.03
CA LEU A 221 -0.88 -10.80 8.93
C LEU A 221 -1.28 -12.13 8.31
N THR A 222 -1.58 -12.15 7.01
CA THR A 222 -2.10 -13.32 6.31
C THR A 222 -1.61 -13.39 4.86
N SER A 223 -1.40 -14.61 4.35
CA SER A 223 -1.12 -14.84 2.94
C SER A 223 -2.40 -14.76 2.12
N PHE A 224 -2.32 -14.15 0.94
CA PHE A 224 -3.42 -14.14 -0.02
C PHE A 224 -3.11 -14.89 -1.30
N CYS A 225 -1.84 -15.15 -1.59
CA CYS A 225 -1.40 -15.86 -2.78
C CYS A 225 -0.06 -16.53 -2.51
N HIS A 226 0.06 -17.81 -2.84
CA HIS A 226 1.31 -18.54 -2.79
C HIS A 226 2.08 -18.40 -4.10
N PHE A 227 3.35 -18.79 -4.06
CA PHE A 227 4.21 -18.66 -5.24
C PHE A 227 3.76 -19.55 -6.41
N ASP A 228 3.23 -20.71 -6.16
CA ASP A 228 2.69 -21.65 -7.15
C ASP A 228 1.36 -21.19 -7.79
N GLU A 229 0.69 -20.20 -7.19
CA GLU A 229 -0.52 -19.56 -7.73
C GLU A 229 -0.21 -18.30 -8.56
N THR A 230 1.08 -17.93 -8.69
CA THR A 230 1.50 -16.66 -9.33
C THR A 230 2.30 -16.95 -10.59
N ASP A 231 1.91 -16.38 -11.72
CA ASP A 231 2.65 -16.54 -12.99
C ASP A 231 3.87 -15.60 -13.07
N ILE A 232 3.69 -14.35 -12.66
CA ILE A 232 4.70 -13.30 -12.83
C ILE A 232 4.82 -12.46 -11.54
N PHE A 233 6.05 -12.23 -11.12
CA PHE A 233 6.39 -11.22 -10.12
C PHE A 233 7.22 -10.11 -10.77
N ILE A 234 6.81 -8.85 -10.60
CA ILE A 234 7.52 -7.69 -11.15
C ILE A 234 8.03 -6.81 -10.01
N THR A 235 9.31 -6.57 -9.99
CA THR A 235 10.00 -5.70 -9.03
C THR A 235 11.15 -4.93 -9.69
N SER A 236 11.90 -4.15 -8.93
CA SER A 236 13.07 -3.42 -9.44
C SER A 236 14.39 -4.14 -9.13
N ASP A 237 15.46 -3.65 -9.73
CA ASP A 237 16.84 -4.09 -9.47
C ASP A 237 17.40 -3.62 -8.10
N LEU A 238 16.61 -2.85 -7.32
CA LEU A 238 16.88 -2.57 -5.91
C LEU A 238 16.58 -3.76 -4.99
N ALA A 239 15.86 -4.76 -5.48
CA ALA A 239 15.54 -5.98 -4.76
C ALA A 239 16.78 -6.87 -4.58
N ASP A 240 16.89 -7.56 -3.45
CA ASP A 240 18.00 -8.50 -3.20
C ASP A 240 17.95 -9.68 -4.18
N LYS A 241 19.04 -9.85 -4.92
CA LYS A 241 19.15 -10.88 -5.97
C LYS A 241 19.03 -12.30 -5.43
N ASN A 242 19.49 -12.58 -4.19
CA ASN A 242 19.40 -13.90 -3.62
C ASN A 242 17.95 -14.26 -3.34
N ILE A 243 17.17 -13.31 -2.84
CA ILE A 243 15.72 -13.49 -2.58
C ILE A 243 14.99 -13.70 -3.91
N LEU A 244 15.30 -12.90 -4.95
CA LEU A 244 14.69 -13.08 -6.26
C LEU A 244 14.98 -14.46 -6.85
N ASN A 245 16.22 -14.94 -6.72
CA ASN A 245 16.60 -16.29 -7.15
C ASN A 245 15.83 -17.38 -6.37
N GLU A 246 15.57 -17.18 -5.08
CA GLU A 246 14.74 -18.11 -4.30
C GLU A 246 13.28 -18.11 -4.75
N ILE A 247 12.75 -16.96 -5.10
CA ILE A 247 11.40 -16.81 -5.65
C ILE A 247 11.31 -17.52 -7.02
N GLU A 248 12.27 -17.31 -7.91
CA GLU A 248 12.31 -17.96 -9.22
C GLU A 248 12.37 -19.50 -9.11
N LYS A 249 13.09 -20.04 -8.13
CA LYS A 249 13.13 -21.48 -7.84
C LYS A 249 11.77 -22.07 -7.45
N LYS A 250 10.79 -21.21 -7.06
CA LYS A 250 9.40 -21.62 -6.80
C LYS A 250 8.55 -21.74 -8.08
N GLY A 251 9.14 -21.47 -9.25
CA GLY A 251 8.46 -21.59 -10.55
C GLY A 251 7.84 -20.31 -11.09
N ILE A 252 8.00 -19.18 -10.41
CA ILE A 252 7.48 -17.89 -10.85
C ILE A 252 8.44 -17.25 -11.85
N ARG A 253 7.90 -16.64 -12.88
CA ARG A 253 8.67 -15.72 -13.74
C ARG A 253 8.91 -14.39 -13.02
N VAL A 254 10.16 -14.05 -12.72
CA VAL A 254 10.51 -12.74 -12.15
C VAL A 254 10.91 -11.78 -13.26
N ILE A 255 10.32 -10.60 -13.29
CA ILE A 255 10.70 -9.48 -14.16
C ILE A 255 11.33 -8.42 -13.28
N VAL A 256 12.62 -8.16 -13.49
CA VAL A 256 13.38 -7.15 -12.76
C VAL A 256 13.53 -5.89 -13.62
N VAL A 257 12.98 -4.78 -13.16
CA VAL A 257 13.01 -3.51 -13.88
C VAL A 257 14.24 -2.71 -13.43
N PRO A 258 15.14 -2.31 -14.34
CA PRO A 258 16.28 -1.51 -13.98
C PRO A 258 15.88 -0.06 -13.66
N MET A 259 16.45 0.49 -12.56
CA MET A 259 16.14 1.84 -12.07
C MET A 259 16.80 2.96 -12.89
N ASP A 260 17.76 2.65 -13.72
CA ASP A 260 18.46 3.59 -14.61
C ASP A 260 17.76 3.78 -15.97
N GLN A 261 16.76 2.95 -16.29
CA GLN A 261 15.99 3.12 -17.52
C GLN A 261 15.16 4.41 -17.49
N LEU A 262 15.38 5.26 -18.52
CA LEU A 262 14.38 6.24 -18.92
C LEU A 262 13.27 5.51 -19.67
N LYS A 263 12.01 5.86 -19.37
CA LYS A 263 10.87 5.36 -20.16
C LYS A 263 11.07 5.78 -21.61
N ALA A 264 11.17 4.82 -22.50
CA ALA A 264 11.24 5.07 -23.95
C ALA A 264 9.86 5.41 -24.50
#